data_79899bb3a08475ac7ff6762693728b40
#
_entry.id   79899bb3a08475ac7ff6762693728b40
#
_cell.length_a   1.000
_cell.length_b   1.000
_cell.length_c   1.000
_cell.angle_alpha   90.00
_cell.angle_beta   90.00
_cell.angle_gamma   90.00
#
_symmetry.space_group_name_H-M   'P 1'
#
loop_
_entity.id
_entity.type
_entity.pdbx_description
1 polymer ?
#
loop_
_entity_poly.entity_id
_entity_poly.type
_entity_poly.pdbx_seq_one_letter_code
_entity_poly.pdbx_strand_id
1 'polypeptide(L)'
;MLFSRRAFLQLLSAAAAESASVRVFASPKAHTATTANDAATDALCRKLASDPLRPQYHLLPAHNWMNDPNGPIYFRGRYHMFHQYNPRGATWGNINWAHATSSDMLHWHHEPIAISPTPGGQDQDGVFSGSAVLDNEIPTVIYTGVAPPSGNDATLRDGAHAWREMQCLAVAQDNDLRIWKKLLIPVIASPPSGLEVTGFRDPMLWREDGKWMLALGSGIRNKGGAILLYSSPDLRHWTYLHPLVQGTPSGKDAVNPVDSGDMWECPDFFPLADKHVLLVSTMGKVHWKVGTYANQLFTPEKEGLVDWGSYYAAKTMLDRDGNRILWGWIPETRPDADLISAGWAGAMSLPRTVSLSKNGELQTQVIETTRGLRKAHTRIDANGSPLARARVLNELQIHDLCAELQLELHPTTDNFTIRLRDDSENFVNLSFANKEGDRELQLNGIAAPIPGPPGASIQLHIFLDGSVLEIFANGTTALTARVYRKPSGPIRLSFEGNAELKSLDVWQIKPISTDRLTGSLCA
;
A
#
# COMPACT_ATOMS: atom_id res chain seq x y z
N MET A 1 20.70 40.33 45.11
CA MET A 1 19.93 40.23 46.37
C MET A 1 19.55 38.79 46.57
N LEU A 2 20.18 38.13 47.52
CA LEU A 2 19.97 36.73 47.86
C LEU A 2 18.74 36.60 48.76
N PHE A 3 17.68 35.99 48.31
CA PHE A 3 16.55 35.63 49.17
C PHE A 3 16.87 34.35 49.96
N SER A 4 16.73 34.41 51.27
CA SER A 4 17.09 33.37 52.22
C SER A 4 16.04 32.23 52.23
N ARG A 5 16.51 31.00 52.43
CA ARG A 5 15.70 29.75 52.55
C ARG A 5 14.60 29.78 53.63
N ARG A 6 14.53 30.80 54.45
CA ARG A 6 13.51 30.92 55.52
C ARG A 6 12.17 31.51 55.06
N ALA A 7 12.13 32.22 53.93
CA ALA A 7 10.89 32.80 53.38
C ALA A 7 10.04 31.82 52.60
N PHE A 8 10.60 30.67 52.15
CA PHE A 8 9.89 29.66 51.38
C PHE A 8 9.13 28.62 52.26
N LEU A 9 9.51 28.48 53.52
CA LEU A 9 8.89 27.53 54.45
C LEU A 9 7.72 28.08 55.29
N GLN A 10 7.44 29.40 55.23
CA GLN A 10 6.31 30.00 55.92
C GLN A 10 5.03 30.16 55.09
N LEU A 11 5.05 29.79 53.81
CA LEU A 11 3.88 29.80 52.93
C LEU A 11 3.20 28.42 52.79
N LEU A 12 3.71 27.38 53.46
CA LEU A 12 3.16 26.02 53.39
C LEU A 12 2.42 25.55 54.66
N SER A 13 2.20 26.45 55.65
CA SER A 13 1.57 26.07 56.94
C SER A 13 0.20 26.72 57.21
N ALA A 14 -0.48 27.29 56.22
CA ALA A 14 -1.79 27.94 56.41
C ALA A 14 -2.92 27.35 55.54
N ALA A 15 -2.86 26.06 55.18
CA ALA A 15 -3.93 25.40 54.42
C ALA A 15 -4.15 23.96 54.87
N ALA A 16 -4.43 23.77 56.15
CA ALA A 16 -4.86 22.46 56.66
C ALA A 16 -5.76 22.62 57.89
N ALA A 17 -6.99 22.99 57.72
CA ALA A 17 -8.10 22.74 58.64
C ALA A 17 -9.44 23.20 58.02
N GLU A 18 -9.98 22.45 57.06
CA GLU A 18 -11.43 22.38 56.86
C GLU A 18 -11.79 20.93 56.58
N SER A 19 -12.49 20.33 57.55
CA SER A 19 -13.05 19.02 57.50
C SER A 19 -14.22 18.98 56.51
N ALA A 20 -13.98 18.43 55.31
CA ALA A 20 -15.04 18.15 54.38
C ALA A 20 -15.61 16.76 54.62
N SER A 21 -16.85 16.70 55.08
CA SER A 21 -17.69 15.52 55.19
C SER A 21 -17.81 14.86 53.80
N VAL A 22 -17.35 13.62 53.71
CA VAL A 22 -17.50 12.72 52.54
C VAL A 22 -18.98 12.37 52.41
N ARG A 23 -19.69 13.05 51.50
CA ARG A 23 -20.97 12.54 50.96
C ARG A 23 -20.64 11.48 49.92
N VAL A 24 -20.93 10.23 50.25
CA VAL A 24 -20.98 9.13 49.29
C VAL A 24 -22.12 9.44 48.31
N PHE A 25 -21.80 9.95 47.16
CA PHE A 25 -22.73 9.97 46.04
C PHE A 25 -22.77 8.55 45.46
N ALA A 26 -23.92 7.89 45.57
CA ALA A 26 -24.23 6.69 44.81
C ALA A 26 -24.00 6.99 43.30
N SER A 27 -23.16 6.15 42.66
CA SER A 27 -22.95 6.21 41.21
C SER A 27 -24.29 6.15 40.51
N PRO A 28 -24.61 7.10 39.62
CA PRO A 28 -25.77 6.94 38.76
C PRO A 28 -25.51 5.71 37.89
N LYS A 29 -26.49 4.78 37.84
CA LYS A 29 -26.52 3.73 36.82
C LYS A 29 -26.35 4.41 35.47
N ALA A 30 -25.30 4.04 34.74
CA ALA A 30 -25.09 4.48 33.37
C ALA A 30 -26.34 4.10 32.53
N HIS A 31 -27.21 5.04 32.30
CA HIS A 31 -28.14 4.96 31.18
C HIS A 31 -27.26 5.19 29.95
N THR A 32 -27.04 4.13 29.20
CA THR A 32 -26.52 4.21 27.82
C THR A 32 -27.55 4.96 26.97
N ALA A 33 -27.46 6.26 26.98
CA ALA A 33 -28.02 7.06 25.92
C ALA A 33 -27.14 6.84 24.69
N THR A 34 -27.60 5.99 23.76
CA THR A 34 -27.01 5.92 22.40
C THR A 34 -27.04 7.32 21.86
N THR A 35 -25.87 7.93 21.68
CA THR A 35 -25.79 9.28 21.13
C THR A 35 -26.19 9.23 19.65
N ALA A 36 -26.66 10.33 19.07
CA ALA A 36 -26.95 10.39 17.64
C ALA A 36 -25.71 10.03 16.78
N ASN A 37 -24.53 10.20 17.34
CA ASN A 37 -23.24 9.84 16.74
C ASN A 37 -23.05 8.32 16.67
N ASP A 38 -23.43 7.56 17.70
CA ASP A 38 -23.32 6.10 17.72
C ASP A 38 -24.24 5.48 16.68
N ALA A 39 -25.49 5.98 16.54
CA ALA A 39 -26.45 5.51 15.54
C ALA A 39 -25.96 5.77 14.10
N ALA A 40 -25.30 6.91 13.84
CA ALA A 40 -24.73 7.25 12.54
C ALA A 40 -23.52 6.33 12.21
N THR A 41 -22.68 6.06 13.19
CA THR A 41 -21.53 5.14 13.06
C THR A 41 -22.01 3.72 12.76
N ASP A 42 -22.99 3.21 13.50
CA ASP A 42 -23.59 1.90 13.25
C ASP A 42 -24.23 1.78 11.86
N ALA A 43 -24.87 2.85 11.38
CA ALA A 43 -25.46 2.88 10.04
C ALA A 43 -24.36 2.82 8.96
N LEU A 44 -23.25 3.55 9.16
CA LEU A 44 -22.09 3.51 8.27
C LEU A 44 -21.47 2.11 8.24
N CYS A 45 -21.24 1.49 9.40
CA CYS A 45 -20.70 0.14 9.51
C CYS A 45 -21.55 -0.87 8.75
N ARG A 46 -22.87 -0.88 8.95
CA ARG A 46 -23.78 -1.78 8.22
C ARG A 46 -23.73 -1.54 6.71
N LYS A 47 -23.68 -0.29 6.27
CA LYS A 47 -23.54 0.07 4.86
C LYS A 47 -22.26 -0.51 4.27
N LEU A 48 -21.12 -0.29 4.93
CA LEU A 48 -19.80 -0.74 4.47
C LEU A 48 -19.69 -2.28 4.48
N ALA A 49 -20.17 -2.94 5.54
CA ALA A 49 -20.17 -4.40 5.64
C ALA A 49 -21.02 -5.08 4.56
N SER A 50 -22.07 -4.42 4.09
CA SER A 50 -22.98 -4.93 3.04
C SER A 50 -22.62 -4.51 1.62
N ASP A 51 -21.59 -3.67 1.42
CA ASP A 51 -21.21 -3.21 0.08
C ASP A 51 -20.50 -4.34 -0.70
N PRO A 52 -21.10 -4.92 -1.76
CA PRO A 52 -20.52 -6.03 -2.51
C PRO A 52 -19.25 -5.64 -3.28
N LEU A 53 -19.00 -4.35 -3.51
CA LEU A 53 -17.80 -3.85 -4.19
C LEU A 53 -16.60 -3.71 -3.25
N ARG A 54 -16.85 -3.70 -1.93
CA ARG A 54 -15.81 -3.64 -0.92
C ARG A 54 -15.15 -5.02 -0.79
N PRO A 55 -13.81 -5.13 -0.98
CA PRO A 55 -13.09 -6.38 -0.86
C PRO A 55 -13.31 -7.13 0.47
N GLN A 56 -13.13 -8.44 0.45
CA GLN A 56 -13.39 -9.34 1.57
C GLN A 56 -12.11 -10.00 2.12
N TYR A 57 -11.00 -9.97 1.34
CA TYR A 57 -9.73 -10.56 1.77
C TYR A 57 -8.50 -9.71 1.45
N HIS A 58 -8.69 -8.46 1.00
CA HIS A 58 -7.65 -7.44 0.99
C HIS A 58 -7.70 -6.59 2.25
N LEU A 59 -6.57 -6.01 2.66
CA LEU A 59 -6.55 -4.98 3.71
C LEU A 59 -7.21 -3.70 3.16
N LEU A 60 -8.19 -3.22 3.90
CA LEU A 60 -8.98 -2.03 3.58
C LEU A 60 -8.87 -1.01 4.70
N PRO A 61 -9.15 0.28 4.46
CA PRO A 61 -9.43 1.20 5.56
C PRO A 61 -10.72 0.77 6.26
N ALA A 62 -10.84 1.01 7.55
CA ALA A 62 -12.11 0.75 8.25
C ALA A 62 -13.26 1.51 7.58
N HIS A 63 -13.02 2.75 7.19
CA HIS A 63 -13.85 3.64 6.37
C HIS A 63 -12.96 4.69 5.73
N ASN A 64 -13.53 5.59 4.93
CA ASN A 64 -12.84 6.73 4.35
C ASN A 64 -11.69 6.35 3.39
N TRP A 65 -10.64 7.17 3.29
CA TRP A 65 -9.57 7.07 2.32
C TRP A 65 -8.35 6.32 2.85
N MET A 66 -7.81 5.43 2.02
CA MET A 66 -6.49 4.79 2.20
C MET A 66 -5.65 4.97 0.94
N ASN A 67 -4.35 5.24 1.11
CA ASN A 67 -3.36 5.10 0.05
C ASN A 67 -2.09 4.40 0.55
N ASP A 68 -0.90 4.89 0.32
CA ASP A 68 0.41 4.26 0.45
C ASP A 68 0.59 3.35 1.67
N PRO A 69 1.12 2.13 1.50
CA PRO A 69 1.67 1.37 2.61
C PRO A 69 2.88 2.10 3.20
N ASN A 70 2.95 2.19 4.52
CA ASN A 70 4.00 2.88 5.24
C ASN A 70 4.62 1.98 6.28
N GLY A 71 5.94 1.96 6.35
CA GLY A 71 6.71 1.31 7.38
C GLY A 71 6.23 -0.08 7.78
N PRO A 72 5.93 -1.01 6.84
CA PRO A 72 5.56 -2.36 7.20
C PRO A 72 6.71 -3.01 7.96
N ILE A 73 6.41 -3.66 9.10
CA ILE A 73 7.44 -4.23 9.96
C ILE A 73 6.91 -5.47 10.71
N TYR A 74 7.76 -6.50 10.82
CA TYR A 74 7.50 -7.62 11.72
C TYR A 74 8.11 -7.35 13.09
N PHE A 75 7.28 -7.32 14.12
CA PHE A 75 7.73 -7.01 15.47
C PHE A 75 6.95 -7.84 16.51
N ARG A 76 7.66 -8.51 17.41
CA ARG A 76 7.11 -9.29 18.51
C ARG A 76 6.00 -10.28 18.11
N GLY A 77 6.20 -10.99 17.00
CA GLY A 77 5.28 -12.03 16.54
C GLY A 77 4.09 -11.52 15.75
N ARG A 78 4.03 -10.22 15.44
CA ARG A 78 2.99 -9.60 14.63
C ARG A 78 3.56 -8.84 13.45
N TYR A 79 2.82 -8.82 12.37
CA TYR A 79 3.01 -7.92 11.23
C TYR A 79 2.26 -6.64 11.50
N HIS A 80 2.94 -5.52 11.40
CA HIS A 80 2.37 -4.19 11.52
C HIS A 80 2.42 -3.53 10.15
N MET A 81 1.28 -3.03 9.69
CA MET A 81 1.13 -2.23 8.49
C MET A 81 0.62 -0.85 8.88
N PHE A 82 1.40 0.17 8.60
CA PHE A 82 0.89 1.53 8.62
C PHE A 82 0.50 1.92 7.20
N HIS A 83 -0.41 2.86 7.06
CA HIS A 83 -0.80 3.37 5.74
C HIS A 83 -1.29 4.80 5.83
N GLN A 84 -1.16 5.54 4.75
CA GLN A 84 -1.77 6.85 4.64
C GLN A 84 -3.29 6.74 4.76
N TYR A 85 -3.89 7.63 5.53
CA TYR A 85 -5.29 7.59 5.89
C TYR A 85 -5.87 8.98 6.08
N ASN A 86 -7.01 9.27 5.46
CA ASN A 86 -7.80 10.45 5.77
C ASN A 86 -8.96 10.06 6.69
N PRO A 87 -8.94 10.39 7.98
CA PRO A 87 -10.03 10.04 8.91
C PRO A 87 -11.30 10.87 8.70
N ARG A 88 -11.27 11.91 7.85
CA ARG A 88 -12.36 12.87 7.69
C ARG A 88 -13.20 12.67 6.42
N GLY A 89 -12.76 11.82 5.50
CA GLY A 89 -13.47 11.60 4.24
C GLY A 89 -12.84 10.55 3.33
N ALA A 90 -13.62 10.09 2.36
CA ALA A 90 -13.20 9.07 1.41
C ALA A 90 -12.42 9.63 0.20
N THR A 91 -11.90 10.85 0.32
CA THR A 91 -11.02 11.49 -0.66
C THR A 91 -9.66 11.80 -0.05
N TRP A 92 -8.66 12.02 -0.88
CA TRP A 92 -7.32 12.37 -0.42
C TRP A 92 -7.33 13.70 0.36
N GLY A 93 -6.56 13.78 1.42
CA GLY A 93 -6.38 14.96 2.28
C GLY A 93 -6.29 14.59 3.76
N ASN A 94 -5.95 15.54 4.62
CA ASN A 94 -5.82 15.35 6.08
C ASN A 94 -5.05 14.08 6.47
N ILE A 95 -3.93 13.83 5.82
CA ILE A 95 -3.23 12.55 5.87
C ILE A 95 -2.62 12.29 7.25
N ASN A 96 -2.99 11.14 7.79
CA ASN A 96 -2.48 10.52 9.01
C ASN A 96 -1.87 9.16 8.65
N TRP A 97 -1.15 8.52 9.56
CA TRP A 97 -0.84 7.10 9.47
C TRP A 97 -1.83 6.31 10.32
N ALA A 98 -2.70 5.56 9.67
CA ALA A 98 -3.46 4.50 10.32
C ALA A 98 -2.55 3.30 10.58
N HIS A 99 -3.01 2.36 11.41
CA HIS A 99 -2.27 1.20 11.83
C HIS A 99 -3.16 -0.05 11.78
N ALA A 100 -2.64 -1.13 11.21
CA ALA A 100 -3.27 -2.44 11.24
C ALA A 100 -2.24 -3.51 11.65
N THR A 101 -2.71 -4.54 12.35
CA THR A 101 -1.88 -5.67 12.79
C THR A 101 -2.42 -6.99 12.29
N SER A 102 -1.52 -7.96 12.04
CA SER A 102 -1.88 -9.31 11.63
C SER A 102 -0.86 -10.33 12.15
N SER A 103 -1.28 -11.56 12.35
CA SER A 103 -0.39 -12.70 12.64
C SER A 103 0.06 -13.45 11.38
N ASP A 104 -0.60 -13.22 10.24
CA ASP A 104 -0.43 -14.01 9.01
C ASP A 104 -0.45 -13.17 7.72
N MET A 105 -0.47 -11.84 7.83
CA MET A 105 -0.56 -10.87 6.72
C MET A 105 -1.88 -10.90 5.94
N LEU A 106 -2.89 -11.63 6.41
CA LEU A 106 -4.21 -11.74 5.78
C LEU A 106 -5.32 -11.28 6.71
N HIS A 107 -5.38 -11.84 7.93
CA HIS A 107 -6.38 -11.48 8.93
C HIS A 107 -5.92 -10.24 9.69
N TRP A 108 -6.35 -9.07 9.22
CA TRP A 108 -5.97 -7.77 9.75
C TRP A 108 -6.93 -7.30 10.84
N HIS A 109 -6.37 -6.60 11.81
CA HIS A 109 -7.09 -5.88 12.85
C HIS A 109 -6.65 -4.41 12.83
N HIS A 110 -7.60 -3.49 12.78
CA HIS A 110 -7.31 -2.06 12.88
C HIS A 110 -6.98 -1.68 14.31
N GLU A 111 -5.90 -0.94 14.45
CA GLU A 111 -5.45 -0.32 15.68
C GLU A 111 -5.80 1.18 15.67
N PRO A 112 -5.68 1.90 16.78
CA PRO A 112 -5.79 3.35 16.77
C PRO A 112 -4.82 4.00 15.77
N ILE A 113 -5.16 5.21 15.27
CA ILE A 113 -4.28 6.00 14.40
C ILE A 113 -2.92 6.16 15.10
N ALA A 114 -1.85 5.74 14.43
CA ALA A 114 -0.51 5.75 15.00
C ALA A 114 0.10 7.15 15.05
N ILE A 115 0.02 7.89 13.93
CA ILE A 115 0.63 9.22 13.82
C ILE A 115 -0.35 10.18 13.15
N SER A 116 -0.67 11.27 13.85
CA SER A 116 -1.53 12.34 13.34
C SER A 116 -0.74 13.63 13.17
N PRO A 117 -1.16 14.54 12.29
CA PRO A 117 -0.59 15.88 12.18
C PRO A 117 -0.53 16.62 13.53
N THR A 118 0.51 17.39 13.75
CA THR A 118 0.70 18.21 14.96
C THR A 118 0.30 19.66 14.65
N PRO A 119 -0.76 20.20 15.25
CA PRO A 119 -1.15 21.58 15.02
C PRO A 119 0.01 22.56 15.28
N GLY A 120 0.34 23.40 14.28
CA GLY A 120 1.47 24.32 14.34
C GLY A 120 2.86 23.67 14.27
N GLY A 121 2.92 22.36 14.06
CA GLY A 121 4.17 21.58 13.93
C GLY A 121 4.67 21.46 12.49
N GLN A 122 5.77 20.71 12.34
CA GLN A 122 6.40 20.45 11.05
C GLN A 122 5.60 19.53 10.13
N ASP A 123 4.57 18.89 10.63
CA ASP A 123 3.68 17.98 9.91
C ASP A 123 2.21 18.42 10.01
N GLN A 124 1.97 19.71 10.23
CA GLN A 124 0.61 20.22 10.51
C GLN A 124 -0.40 19.98 9.38
N ASP A 125 0.06 19.92 8.13
CA ASP A 125 -0.79 19.74 6.95
C ASP A 125 -0.86 18.28 6.49
N GLY A 126 -0.02 17.40 7.06
CA GLY A 126 -0.05 15.97 6.77
C GLY A 126 1.17 15.19 7.21
N VAL A 127 0.95 13.93 7.49
CA VAL A 127 1.97 12.91 7.77
C VAL A 127 2.07 12.03 6.53
N PHE A 128 3.00 12.41 5.62
CA PHE A 128 3.21 11.69 4.36
C PHE A 128 4.03 10.43 4.54
N SER A 129 4.29 9.72 3.45
CA SER A 129 4.89 8.38 3.46
C SER A 129 6.30 8.32 4.08
N GLY A 130 6.67 7.12 4.48
CA GLY A 130 7.95 6.85 5.11
C GLY A 130 8.15 5.36 5.41
N SER A 131 9.08 5.06 6.32
CA SER A 131 9.45 3.69 6.67
C SER A 131 9.69 3.50 8.16
N ALA A 132 9.65 2.24 8.60
CA ALA A 132 9.94 1.81 9.97
C ALA A 132 11.20 0.95 10.00
N VAL A 133 11.98 1.11 11.08
CA VAL A 133 13.15 0.28 11.39
C VAL A 133 13.19 -0.06 12.87
N LEU A 134 14.00 -1.04 13.23
CA LEU A 134 14.35 -1.31 14.63
C LEU A 134 15.69 -0.63 14.96
N ASP A 135 15.65 0.40 15.80
CA ASP A 135 16.84 0.99 16.39
C ASP A 135 17.04 0.47 17.80
N ASN A 136 18.06 -0.38 17.99
CA ASN A 136 18.30 -1.10 19.25
C ASN A 136 17.01 -1.81 19.76
N GLU A 137 16.35 -2.53 18.87
CA GLU A 137 15.08 -3.24 19.10
C GLU A 137 13.86 -2.35 19.39
N ILE A 138 13.99 -1.04 19.28
CA ILE A 138 12.89 -0.08 19.44
C ILE A 138 12.38 0.33 18.06
N PRO A 139 11.11 0.06 17.73
CA PRO A 139 10.52 0.52 16.48
C PRO A 139 10.57 2.04 16.39
N THR A 140 11.17 2.50 15.31
CA THR A 140 11.37 3.92 15.00
C THR A 140 10.95 4.16 13.56
N VAL A 141 10.21 5.24 13.33
CA VAL A 141 9.77 5.62 11.99
C VAL A 141 10.40 6.96 11.58
N ILE A 142 10.76 7.05 10.30
CA ILE A 142 11.01 8.34 9.65
C ILE A 142 9.97 8.50 8.55
N TYR A 143 9.30 9.64 8.54
CA TYR A 143 8.22 9.99 7.64
C TYR A 143 8.38 11.41 7.12
N THR A 144 7.71 11.74 6.04
CA THR A 144 7.69 13.11 5.54
C THR A 144 6.57 13.89 6.20
N GLY A 145 6.92 14.90 6.97
CA GLY A 145 6.00 15.92 7.45
C GLY A 145 5.86 17.03 6.44
N VAL A 146 4.63 17.51 6.21
CA VAL A 146 4.36 18.66 5.36
C VAL A 146 3.75 19.80 6.13
N ALA A 147 4.20 21.02 5.80
CA ALA A 147 3.75 22.26 6.40
C ALA A 147 3.75 23.38 5.35
N PRO A 148 3.06 24.51 5.60
CA PRO A 148 3.11 25.65 4.70
C PRO A 148 4.55 26.10 4.46
N PRO A 149 4.88 26.57 3.25
CA PRO A 149 6.21 27.08 2.96
C PRO A 149 6.48 28.39 3.73
N SER A 150 7.75 28.63 4.04
CA SER A 150 8.25 29.88 4.57
C SER A 150 9.04 30.59 3.46
N GLY A 151 8.45 31.59 2.81
CA GLY A 151 9.06 32.21 1.64
C GLY A 151 9.09 31.29 0.42
N ASN A 152 10.27 31.00 -0.14
CA ASN A 152 10.46 30.21 -1.36
C ASN A 152 10.93 28.76 -1.10
N ASP A 153 10.75 28.23 0.11
CA ASP A 153 11.24 26.91 0.50
C ASP A 153 10.29 25.73 0.19
N ALA A 154 9.23 25.97 -0.60
CA ALA A 154 8.34 24.90 -1.05
C ALA A 154 9.09 23.89 -1.94
N THR A 155 9.02 22.62 -1.58
CA THR A 155 9.60 21.50 -2.32
C THR A 155 8.56 20.72 -3.11
N LEU A 156 7.29 20.76 -2.71
CA LEU A 156 6.15 20.20 -3.42
C LEU A 156 5.27 21.31 -3.98
N ARG A 157 4.94 21.21 -5.28
CA ARG A 157 3.98 22.09 -5.98
C ARG A 157 3.17 21.24 -6.95
N ASP A 158 1.87 21.14 -6.71
CA ASP A 158 0.94 20.37 -7.54
C ASP A 158 -0.13 21.23 -8.23
N GLY A 159 0.13 22.53 -8.32
CA GLY A 159 -0.79 23.53 -8.87
C GLY A 159 -1.81 24.05 -7.85
N ALA A 160 -2.39 23.22 -7.01
CA ALA A 160 -3.34 23.58 -5.95
C ALA A 160 -2.65 23.83 -4.62
N HIS A 161 -1.54 23.13 -4.36
CA HIS A 161 -0.83 23.13 -3.10
C HIS A 161 0.64 23.52 -3.29
N ALA A 162 1.18 24.20 -2.28
CA ALA A 162 2.61 24.43 -2.12
C ALA A 162 2.97 24.09 -0.68
N TRP A 163 3.81 23.07 -0.50
CA TRP A 163 4.26 22.63 0.82
C TRP A 163 5.77 22.56 0.91
N ARG A 164 6.26 22.76 2.11
CA ARG A 164 7.60 22.38 2.52
C ARG A 164 7.55 20.96 3.04
N GLU A 165 8.38 20.08 2.49
CA GLU A 165 8.55 18.70 2.89
C GLU A 165 9.79 18.57 3.78
N MET A 166 9.66 17.86 4.90
CA MET A 166 10.72 17.67 5.89
C MET A 166 10.69 16.23 6.38
N GLN A 167 11.85 15.67 6.73
CA GLN A 167 11.87 14.32 7.28
C GLN A 167 11.77 14.40 8.81
N CYS A 168 10.73 13.77 9.33
CA CYS A 168 10.36 13.75 10.75
C CYS A 168 10.58 12.36 11.34
N LEU A 169 10.82 12.26 12.64
CA LEU A 169 11.06 11.01 13.33
C LEU A 169 10.10 10.82 14.51
N ALA A 170 9.60 9.61 14.67
CA ALA A 170 8.86 9.19 15.86
C ALA A 170 9.36 7.84 16.37
N VAL A 171 9.32 7.66 17.70
CA VAL A 171 9.80 6.46 18.40
C VAL A 171 8.63 5.83 19.12
N ALA A 172 8.43 4.52 18.97
CA ALA A 172 7.41 3.78 19.68
C ALA A 172 7.63 3.83 21.20
N GLN A 173 6.56 3.99 21.96
CA GLN A 173 6.57 4.05 23.42
C GLN A 173 5.96 2.81 24.05
N ASP A 174 5.34 1.95 23.27
CA ASP A 174 4.73 0.70 23.70
C ASP A 174 5.03 -0.45 22.71
N ASN A 175 4.77 -1.67 23.14
CA ASN A 175 5.07 -2.87 22.36
C ASN A 175 4.03 -3.17 21.27
N ASP A 176 2.86 -2.55 21.34
CA ASP A 176 1.78 -2.73 20.37
C ASP A 176 1.83 -1.68 19.25
N LEU A 177 2.80 -0.76 19.32
CA LEU A 177 3.03 0.35 18.37
C LEU A 177 1.82 1.28 18.22
N ARG A 178 1.10 1.50 19.32
CA ARG A 178 -0.07 2.39 19.40
C ARG A 178 0.28 3.81 19.83
N ILE A 179 1.37 3.95 20.59
CA ILE A 179 1.81 5.22 21.16
C ILE A 179 3.16 5.60 20.60
N TRP A 180 3.24 6.75 19.96
CA TRP A 180 4.44 7.26 19.30
C TRP A 180 4.85 8.61 19.85
N LYS A 181 6.13 8.77 20.14
CA LYS A 181 6.73 10.04 20.54
C LYS A 181 7.46 10.66 19.36
N LYS A 182 6.91 11.72 18.81
CA LYS A 182 7.53 12.53 17.76
C LYS A 182 8.69 13.36 18.33
N LEU A 183 9.73 13.55 17.52
CA LEU A 183 10.71 14.62 17.78
C LEU A 183 10.08 15.98 17.45
N LEU A 184 10.46 17.01 18.21
CA LEU A 184 9.93 18.37 18.06
C LEU A 184 10.48 19.10 16.82
N ILE A 185 11.61 18.64 16.29
CA ILE A 185 12.26 19.20 15.10
C ILE A 185 12.47 18.11 14.07
N PRO A 186 12.39 18.42 12.76
CA PRO A 186 12.68 17.46 11.71
C PRO A 186 14.15 17.02 11.77
N VAL A 187 14.41 15.75 11.43
CA VAL A 187 15.78 15.22 11.36
C VAL A 187 16.48 15.63 10.06
N ILE A 188 15.71 15.93 9.00
CA ILE A 188 16.19 16.58 7.77
C ILE A 188 15.19 17.67 7.42
N ALA A 189 15.57 18.92 7.65
CA ALA A 189 14.65 20.07 7.58
C ALA A 189 14.49 20.65 6.17
N SER A 190 15.46 20.41 5.28
CA SER A 190 15.49 20.98 3.93
C SER A 190 16.37 20.15 2.99
N PRO A 191 16.19 20.29 1.68
CA PRO A 191 17.10 19.72 0.70
C PRO A 191 18.55 20.20 0.87
N PRO A 192 19.52 19.46 0.32
CA PRO A 192 20.92 19.88 0.32
C PRO A 192 21.10 21.25 -0.34
N SER A 193 21.95 22.09 0.24
CA SER A 193 22.25 23.43 -0.29
C SER A 193 22.76 23.34 -1.73
N GLY A 194 22.23 24.18 -2.61
CA GLY A 194 22.62 24.25 -4.02
C GLY A 194 21.98 23.16 -4.91
N LEU A 195 21.11 22.30 -4.35
CA LEU A 195 20.36 21.32 -5.11
C LEU A 195 18.91 21.79 -5.31
N GLU A 196 18.54 22.08 -6.56
CA GLU A 196 17.16 22.43 -6.90
C GLU A 196 16.33 21.17 -7.07
N VAL A 197 15.61 20.76 -6.01
CA VAL A 197 14.76 19.57 -6.03
C VAL A 197 13.37 19.86 -6.57
N THR A 198 12.73 18.82 -7.13
CA THR A 198 11.33 18.86 -7.58
C THR A 198 10.39 18.09 -6.67
N GLY A 199 10.90 17.53 -5.58
CA GLY A 199 10.23 16.83 -4.49
C GLY A 199 11.23 16.38 -3.46
N PHE A 200 10.78 16.11 -2.21
CA PHE A 200 11.67 15.80 -1.10
C PHE A 200 10.96 14.95 -0.04
N ARG A 201 10.59 13.68 -0.38
CA ARG A 201 9.69 12.86 0.43
C ARG A 201 9.97 11.36 0.39
N ASP A 202 9.26 10.62 1.25
CA ASP A 202 9.15 9.17 1.30
C ASP A 202 10.47 8.47 1.68
N PRO A 203 11.04 8.77 2.85
CA PRO A 203 12.31 8.18 3.27
C PRO A 203 12.22 6.66 3.44
N MET A 204 13.23 5.95 2.95
CA MET A 204 13.47 4.52 3.14
C MET A 204 14.80 4.31 3.83
N LEU A 205 14.87 3.40 4.80
CA LEU A 205 15.99 3.24 5.72
C LEU A 205 16.55 1.82 5.68
N TRP A 206 17.88 1.72 5.77
CA TRP A 206 18.56 0.45 6.04
C TRP A 206 19.83 0.67 6.86
N ARG A 207 20.45 -0.42 7.30
CA ARG A 207 21.70 -0.37 8.03
C ARG A 207 22.84 -0.92 7.18
N GLU A 208 23.96 -0.20 7.16
CA GLU A 208 25.17 -0.55 6.41
C GLU A 208 26.40 -0.10 7.18
N ASP A 209 27.36 -0.99 7.39
CA ASP A 209 28.64 -0.72 8.07
C ASP A 209 28.50 0.03 9.41
N GLY A 210 27.49 -0.34 10.18
CA GLY A 210 27.21 0.24 11.49
C GLY A 210 26.52 1.60 11.47
N LYS A 211 26.25 2.17 10.28
CA LYS A 211 25.50 3.43 10.09
C LYS A 211 24.11 3.17 9.56
N TRP A 212 23.23 4.12 9.77
CA TRP A 212 21.96 4.21 9.09
C TRP A 212 22.13 4.90 7.74
N MET A 213 21.52 4.32 6.72
CA MET A 213 21.41 4.89 5.38
C MET A 213 19.96 5.26 5.14
N LEU A 214 19.75 6.32 4.36
CA LEU A 214 18.41 6.78 3.98
C LEU A 214 18.39 7.12 2.49
N ALA A 215 17.51 6.47 1.77
CA ALA A 215 17.13 6.80 0.40
C ALA A 215 15.88 7.68 0.44
N LEU A 216 15.94 8.87 -0.17
CA LEU A 216 14.85 9.84 -0.18
C LEU A 216 14.36 10.07 -1.60
N GLY A 217 13.06 9.94 -1.79
CA GLY A 217 12.41 10.23 -3.06
C GLY A 217 12.53 11.70 -3.44
N SER A 218 12.94 11.95 -4.67
CA SER A 218 13.23 13.30 -5.16
C SER A 218 13.23 13.34 -6.71
N GLY A 219 13.44 14.50 -7.21
CA GLY A 219 13.89 14.81 -8.55
C GLY A 219 14.79 16.03 -8.50
N ILE A 220 15.61 16.20 -9.50
CA ILE A 220 16.51 17.34 -9.61
C ILE A 220 16.11 18.13 -10.87
N ARG A 221 15.87 19.43 -10.72
CA ARG A 221 15.43 20.30 -11.81
C ARG A 221 16.35 20.16 -13.03
N ASN A 222 15.76 19.92 -14.20
CA ASN A 222 16.45 19.70 -15.47
C ASN A 222 17.38 18.48 -15.51
N LYS A 223 17.25 17.54 -14.53
CA LYS A 223 18.05 16.31 -14.48
C LYS A 223 17.19 15.04 -14.33
N GLY A 224 15.89 15.20 -14.07
CA GLY A 224 14.94 14.09 -13.91
C GLY A 224 14.79 13.58 -12.49
N GLY A 225 14.03 12.49 -12.34
CA GLY A 225 13.81 11.83 -11.05
C GLY A 225 15.12 11.35 -10.43
N ALA A 226 15.21 11.38 -9.10
CA ALA A 226 16.42 11.00 -8.38
C ALA A 226 16.09 10.42 -7.00
N ILE A 227 16.98 9.59 -6.48
CA ILE A 227 16.96 9.15 -5.09
C ILE A 227 18.16 9.73 -4.38
N LEU A 228 17.93 10.58 -3.38
CA LEU A 228 18.98 11.22 -2.59
C LEU A 228 19.44 10.28 -1.47
N LEU A 229 20.76 10.12 -1.32
CA LEU A 229 21.36 9.26 -0.31
C LEU A 229 21.90 10.08 0.85
N TYR A 230 21.55 9.66 2.06
CA TYR A 230 22.04 10.22 3.31
C TYR A 230 22.61 9.11 4.20
N SER A 231 23.49 9.49 5.13
CA SER A 231 23.97 8.60 6.19
C SER A 231 23.83 9.26 7.57
N SER A 232 23.62 8.44 8.60
CA SER A 232 23.51 8.88 9.99
C SER A 232 24.10 7.85 10.95
N PRO A 233 24.75 8.28 12.04
CA PRO A 233 25.16 7.38 13.11
C PRO A 233 24.00 6.96 14.03
N ASP A 234 22.88 7.74 14.10
CA ASP A 234 21.90 7.66 15.20
C ASP A 234 20.47 7.99 14.80
N LEU A 235 20.11 8.00 13.50
CA LEU A 235 18.80 8.39 12.94
C LEU A 235 18.42 9.87 13.16
N ARG A 236 19.22 10.66 13.85
CA ARG A 236 18.92 12.07 14.19
C ARG A 236 19.79 13.05 13.44
N HIS A 237 21.07 12.71 13.24
CA HIS A 237 22.05 13.57 12.59
C HIS A 237 22.39 12.99 11.22
N TRP A 238 21.82 13.60 10.16
CA TRP A 238 21.95 13.12 8.80
C TRP A 238 22.93 13.97 7.99
N THR A 239 23.77 13.27 7.23
CA THR A 239 24.68 13.88 6.27
C THR A 239 24.28 13.44 4.86
N TYR A 240 24.02 14.43 3.99
CA TYR A 240 23.83 14.15 2.56
C TYR A 240 25.14 13.67 1.95
N LEU A 241 25.07 12.63 1.12
CA LEU A 241 26.21 12.08 0.42
C LEU A 241 26.19 12.51 -1.05
N HIS A 242 25.29 11.96 -1.82
CA HIS A 242 25.07 12.19 -3.25
C HIS A 242 23.74 11.52 -3.68
N PRO A 243 23.29 11.65 -4.94
CA PRO A 243 22.20 10.82 -5.44
C PRO A 243 22.66 9.33 -5.48
N LEU A 244 21.88 8.43 -4.88
CA LEU A 244 22.05 6.97 -5.00
C LEU A 244 21.95 6.54 -6.46
N VAL A 245 20.98 7.12 -7.15
CA VAL A 245 20.74 6.97 -8.59
C VAL A 245 19.98 8.19 -9.10
N GLN A 246 20.16 8.54 -10.35
CA GLN A 246 19.50 9.64 -11.03
C GLN A 246 19.05 9.19 -12.41
N GLY A 247 17.84 9.61 -12.80
CA GLY A 247 17.30 9.42 -14.13
C GLY A 247 17.78 10.47 -15.12
N THR A 248 17.03 10.59 -16.20
CA THR A 248 17.19 11.62 -17.21
C THR A 248 15.94 12.49 -17.25
N PRO A 249 16.04 13.78 -17.62
CA PRO A 249 14.87 14.65 -17.71
C PRO A 249 13.91 14.15 -18.79
N SER A 250 12.63 14.17 -18.47
CA SER A 250 11.57 13.70 -19.39
C SER A 250 11.39 14.62 -20.61
N GLY A 251 11.76 15.89 -20.47
CA GLY A 251 11.49 16.93 -21.46
C GLY A 251 9.99 17.29 -21.57
N LYS A 252 9.16 16.84 -20.63
CA LYS A 252 7.72 17.12 -20.59
C LYS A 252 7.43 18.19 -19.55
N ASP A 253 6.59 19.14 -19.91
CA ASP A 253 6.01 20.06 -18.95
C ASP A 253 4.86 19.38 -18.22
N ALA A 254 4.99 19.20 -16.91
CA ALA A 254 3.92 18.73 -16.03
C ALA A 254 3.83 19.64 -14.80
N VAL A 255 2.61 19.91 -14.36
CA VAL A 255 2.37 20.68 -13.13
C VAL A 255 2.94 19.93 -11.93
N ASN A 256 2.71 18.62 -11.88
CA ASN A 256 3.33 17.73 -10.91
C ASN A 256 4.47 16.95 -11.58
N PRO A 257 5.72 17.13 -11.16
CA PRO A 257 6.88 16.43 -11.73
C PRO A 257 6.82 14.91 -11.65
N VAL A 258 6.00 14.35 -10.76
CA VAL A 258 5.74 12.91 -10.69
C VAL A 258 5.07 12.40 -11.97
N ASP A 259 4.15 13.17 -12.54
CA ASP A 259 3.40 12.76 -13.74
C ASP A 259 4.27 12.74 -15.00
N SER A 260 5.35 13.51 -15.03
CA SER A 260 6.33 13.49 -16.12
C SER A 260 7.46 12.48 -15.95
N GLY A 261 7.66 11.93 -14.75
CA GLY A 261 8.82 11.10 -14.41
C GLY A 261 10.01 11.88 -13.85
N ASP A 262 9.89 13.19 -13.69
CA ASP A 262 10.96 14.07 -13.19
C ASP A 262 11.00 14.15 -11.65
N MET A 263 10.16 13.39 -10.97
CA MET A 263 10.21 13.12 -9.55
C MET A 263 9.84 11.66 -9.28
N TRP A 264 10.60 11.00 -8.41
CA TRP A 264 10.40 9.61 -8.01
C TRP A 264 9.97 9.54 -6.54
N GLU A 265 8.79 8.97 -6.30
CA GLU A 265 8.19 8.79 -4.98
C GLU A 265 8.47 7.39 -4.43
N CYS A 266 8.25 7.22 -3.14
CA CYS A 266 8.19 5.94 -2.42
C CYS A 266 9.37 5.00 -2.74
N PRO A 267 10.63 5.46 -2.67
CA PRO A 267 11.75 4.56 -2.91
C PRO A 267 11.70 3.41 -1.92
N ASP A 268 12.04 2.20 -2.41
CA ASP A 268 12.28 1.03 -1.58
C ASP A 268 13.51 0.31 -2.11
N PHE A 269 14.60 0.26 -1.30
CA PHE A 269 15.91 -0.21 -1.74
C PHE A 269 16.38 -1.36 -0.85
N PHE A 270 16.64 -2.51 -1.46
CA PHE A 270 16.98 -3.72 -0.70
C PHE A 270 17.85 -4.70 -1.49
N PRO A 271 18.65 -5.53 -0.78
CA PRO A 271 19.34 -6.65 -1.40
C PRO A 271 18.38 -7.77 -1.76
N LEU A 272 18.60 -8.42 -2.90
CA LEU A 272 17.88 -9.60 -3.34
C LEU A 272 18.81 -10.52 -4.12
N ALA A 273 19.09 -11.72 -3.59
CA ALA A 273 20.14 -12.62 -4.05
C ALA A 273 21.52 -11.92 -4.08
N ASP A 274 22.17 -11.86 -5.23
CA ASP A 274 23.47 -11.21 -5.45
C ASP A 274 23.35 -9.78 -6.00
N LYS A 275 22.13 -9.24 -6.10
CA LYS A 275 21.80 -7.92 -6.64
C LYS A 275 21.14 -7.03 -5.59
N HIS A 276 20.92 -5.79 -5.97
CA HIS A 276 20.03 -4.86 -5.26
C HIS A 276 18.86 -4.51 -6.15
N VAL A 277 17.73 -4.25 -5.51
CA VAL A 277 16.49 -3.80 -6.14
C VAL A 277 16.17 -2.42 -5.61
N LEU A 278 15.81 -1.53 -6.51
CA LEU A 278 15.19 -0.25 -6.21
C LEU A 278 13.80 -0.23 -6.82
N LEU A 279 12.79 0.01 -5.99
CA LEU A 279 11.43 0.36 -6.43
C LEU A 279 11.27 1.87 -6.35
N VAL A 280 10.59 2.47 -7.32
CA VAL A 280 10.18 3.87 -7.29
C VAL A 280 8.80 4.02 -7.92
N SER A 281 8.01 4.95 -7.41
CA SER A 281 6.68 5.27 -7.93
C SER A 281 6.70 6.58 -8.69
N THR A 282 6.27 6.55 -9.95
CA THR A 282 6.20 7.72 -10.83
C THR A 282 5.31 7.43 -12.03
N MET A 283 4.74 8.45 -12.67
CA MET A 283 3.85 8.30 -13.84
C MET A 283 2.71 7.30 -13.60
N GLY A 284 2.16 7.24 -12.38
CA GLY A 284 1.09 6.33 -11.99
C GLY A 284 1.47 4.84 -11.96
N LYS A 285 2.78 4.50 -11.95
CA LYS A 285 3.30 3.13 -11.94
C LYS A 285 4.40 2.95 -10.90
N VAL A 286 4.62 1.70 -10.50
CA VAL A 286 5.80 1.30 -9.73
C VAL A 286 6.82 0.68 -10.67
N HIS A 287 7.96 1.35 -10.79
CA HIS A 287 9.11 0.88 -11.57
C HIS A 287 10.06 0.12 -10.67
N TRP A 288 10.55 -1.01 -11.13
CA TRP A 288 11.66 -1.70 -10.50
C TRP A 288 12.94 -1.53 -11.31
N LYS A 289 14.05 -1.42 -10.60
CA LYS A 289 15.40 -1.44 -11.16
C LYS A 289 16.20 -2.49 -10.40
N VAL A 290 16.86 -3.40 -11.11
CA VAL A 290 17.76 -4.42 -10.56
C VAL A 290 19.16 -4.11 -11.04
N GLY A 291 20.15 -4.17 -10.14
CA GLY A 291 21.52 -3.82 -10.50
C GLY A 291 22.52 -4.08 -9.39
N THR A 292 23.70 -3.50 -9.56
CA THR A 292 24.82 -3.60 -8.63
C THR A 292 24.87 -2.37 -7.71
N TYR A 293 25.02 -2.60 -6.40
CA TYR A 293 25.29 -1.57 -5.41
C TYR A 293 26.69 -1.74 -4.86
N ALA A 294 27.53 -0.74 -5.07
CA ALA A 294 28.90 -0.73 -4.58
C ALA A 294 29.37 0.71 -4.32
N ASN A 295 30.16 0.90 -3.26
CA ASN A 295 30.67 2.22 -2.87
C ASN A 295 29.55 3.27 -2.73
N GLN A 296 28.39 2.86 -2.20
CA GLN A 296 27.21 3.70 -2.01
C GLN A 296 26.58 4.25 -3.31
N LEU A 297 26.90 3.67 -4.45
CA LEU A 297 26.32 3.97 -5.75
C LEU A 297 25.53 2.75 -6.25
N PHE A 298 24.32 3.00 -6.75
CA PHE A 298 23.51 1.97 -7.40
C PHE A 298 23.56 2.15 -8.91
N THR A 299 23.98 1.09 -9.60
CA THR A 299 24.03 1.02 -11.07
C THR A 299 22.96 0.07 -11.56
N PRO A 300 21.83 0.57 -12.07
CA PRO A 300 20.80 -0.28 -12.66
C PRO A 300 21.32 -1.03 -13.89
N GLU A 301 20.96 -2.31 -13.98
CA GLU A 301 21.30 -3.19 -15.12
C GLU A 301 20.04 -3.57 -15.90
N LYS A 302 18.90 -3.69 -15.19
CA LYS A 302 17.58 -3.99 -15.74
C LYS A 302 16.50 -3.18 -15.05
N GLU A 303 15.42 -2.94 -15.77
CA GLU A 303 14.27 -2.22 -15.25
C GLU A 303 12.96 -2.71 -15.87
N GLY A 304 11.85 -2.44 -15.22
CA GLY A 304 10.51 -2.77 -15.68
C GLY A 304 9.44 -2.26 -14.73
N LEU A 305 8.21 -2.75 -14.89
CA LEU A 305 7.09 -2.42 -14.02
C LEU A 305 6.83 -3.57 -13.05
N VAL A 306 6.52 -3.22 -11.80
CA VAL A 306 6.05 -4.19 -10.79
C VAL A 306 4.67 -4.72 -11.15
N ASP A 307 3.81 -3.83 -11.65
CA ASP A 307 2.44 -4.10 -12.04
C ASP A 307 2.02 -3.17 -13.18
N TRP A 308 1.36 -3.71 -14.18
CA TRP A 308 0.95 -2.96 -15.37
C TRP A 308 -0.37 -2.21 -15.15
N GLY A 309 -1.10 -2.55 -14.09
CA GLY A 309 -2.41 -2.00 -13.79
C GLY A 309 -2.41 -0.85 -12.78
N SER A 310 -3.46 -0.84 -11.96
CA SER A 310 -3.67 0.11 -10.85
C SER A 310 -2.92 -0.35 -9.62
N TYR A 311 -1.65 0.01 -9.51
CA TYR A 311 -0.76 -0.38 -8.43
C TYR A 311 0.29 0.72 -8.20
N TYR A 312 0.43 1.23 -6.97
CA TYR A 312 1.28 2.37 -6.69
C TYR A 312 1.93 2.31 -5.30
N ALA A 313 2.93 3.15 -5.04
CA ALA A 313 3.55 3.41 -3.74
C ALA A 313 4.04 2.14 -3.02
N ALA A 314 4.70 1.23 -3.76
CA ALA A 314 5.10 -0.06 -3.24
C ALA A 314 6.11 0.03 -2.09
N LYS A 315 5.92 -0.81 -1.05
CA LYS A 315 6.84 -0.97 0.08
C LYS A 315 7.04 -2.45 0.40
N THR A 316 8.25 -2.78 0.85
CA THR A 316 8.58 -4.14 1.25
C THR A 316 8.98 -4.24 2.73
N MET A 317 8.89 -5.44 3.27
CA MET A 317 9.49 -5.82 4.55
C MET A 317 10.02 -7.26 4.47
N LEU A 318 10.77 -7.68 5.48
CA LEU A 318 11.08 -9.09 5.70
C LEU A 318 9.98 -9.70 6.60
N ASP A 319 9.48 -10.88 6.20
CA ASP A 319 8.61 -11.66 7.08
C ASP A 319 9.43 -12.36 8.19
N ARG A 320 8.75 -13.12 9.05
CA ARG A 320 9.39 -13.86 10.16
C ARG A 320 10.41 -14.90 9.69
N ASP A 321 10.31 -15.35 8.44
CA ASP A 321 11.16 -16.39 7.86
C ASP A 321 12.27 -15.79 6.97
N GLY A 322 12.34 -14.45 6.89
CA GLY A 322 13.32 -13.70 6.10
C GLY A 322 12.98 -13.54 4.63
N ASN A 323 11.75 -13.88 4.21
CA ASN A 323 11.30 -13.62 2.85
C ASN A 323 10.95 -12.13 2.67
N ARG A 324 11.27 -11.59 1.50
CA ARG A 324 10.88 -10.21 1.14
C ARG A 324 9.44 -10.20 0.66
N ILE A 325 8.60 -9.46 1.37
CA ILE A 325 7.17 -9.31 1.07
C ILE A 325 6.90 -7.88 0.63
N LEU A 326 6.15 -7.76 -0.44
CA LEU A 326 5.79 -6.50 -1.11
C LEU A 326 4.29 -6.23 -0.99
N TRP A 327 3.94 -5.00 -0.72
CA TRP A 327 2.59 -4.44 -0.86
C TRP A 327 2.61 -3.20 -1.75
N GLY A 328 1.47 -2.89 -2.34
CA GLY A 328 1.21 -1.63 -3.00
C GLY A 328 -0.21 -1.15 -2.75
N TRP A 329 -0.40 0.14 -2.87
CA TRP A 329 -1.74 0.72 -2.89
C TRP A 329 -2.40 0.41 -4.23
N ILE A 330 -3.67 -0.01 -4.18
CA ILE A 330 -4.54 -0.15 -5.35
C ILE A 330 -5.39 1.12 -5.46
N PRO A 331 -5.03 2.08 -6.34
CA PRO A 331 -5.72 3.35 -6.50
C PRO A 331 -7.18 3.21 -6.86
N GLU A 332 -7.95 4.22 -6.54
CA GLU A 332 -9.32 4.37 -6.98
C GLU A 332 -9.39 4.87 -8.42
N THR A 333 -10.42 4.42 -9.14
CA THR A 333 -10.73 4.91 -10.48
C THR A 333 -12.16 5.48 -10.57
N ARG A 334 -12.88 5.50 -9.45
CA ARG A 334 -14.19 6.17 -9.31
C ARG A 334 -14.00 7.68 -9.15
N PRO A 335 -14.93 8.51 -9.62
CA PRO A 335 -14.93 9.94 -9.31
C PRO A 335 -15.21 10.20 -7.81
N ASP A 336 -14.74 11.31 -7.28
CA ASP A 336 -14.84 11.68 -5.86
C ASP A 336 -16.25 11.59 -5.30
N ALA A 337 -17.26 11.97 -6.08
CA ALA A 337 -18.66 11.87 -5.66
C ALA A 337 -19.09 10.42 -5.31
N ASP A 338 -18.58 9.45 -6.05
CA ASP A 338 -18.85 8.03 -5.81
C ASP A 338 -18.06 7.52 -4.59
N LEU A 339 -16.83 8.01 -4.37
CA LEU A 339 -16.03 7.69 -3.19
C LEU A 339 -16.72 8.18 -1.92
N ILE A 340 -17.13 9.45 -1.92
CA ILE A 340 -17.88 10.08 -0.81
C ILE A 340 -19.17 9.31 -0.56
N SER A 341 -19.91 8.99 -1.62
CA SER A 341 -21.15 8.20 -1.51
C SER A 341 -20.89 6.80 -0.98
N ALA A 342 -19.83 6.12 -1.39
CA ALA A 342 -19.48 4.78 -0.88
C ALA A 342 -19.05 4.83 0.60
N GLY A 343 -18.36 5.88 1.02
CA GLY A 343 -17.82 6.05 2.36
C GLY A 343 -16.48 5.33 2.58
N TRP A 344 -15.84 4.87 1.49
CA TRP A 344 -14.52 4.23 1.52
C TRP A 344 -13.81 4.36 0.17
N ALA A 345 -12.48 4.36 0.20
CA ALA A 345 -11.63 4.43 -0.97
C ALA A 345 -10.25 3.81 -0.73
N GLY A 346 -9.70 3.19 -1.76
CA GLY A 346 -8.41 2.51 -1.72
C GLY A 346 -8.50 1.09 -1.16
N ALA A 347 -7.47 0.31 -1.48
CA ALA A 347 -7.22 -1.00 -0.92
C ALA A 347 -5.71 -1.26 -0.97
N MET A 348 -5.21 -2.09 -0.07
CA MET A 348 -3.86 -2.62 -0.15
C MET A 348 -3.87 -3.88 -1.04
N SER A 349 -2.87 -4.08 -1.88
CA SER A 349 -2.73 -5.32 -2.65
C SER A 349 -2.60 -6.54 -1.72
N LEU A 350 -2.83 -7.72 -2.24
CA LEU A 350 -2.39 -8.95 -1.56
C LEU A 350 -0.87 -8.88 -1.32
N PRO A 351 -0.38 -9.44 -0.21
CA PRO A 351 1.06 -9.55 0.04
C PRO A 351 1.69 -10.45 -1.02
N ARG A 352 2.80 -9.99 -1.61
CA ARG A 352 3.52 -10.69 -2.69
C ARG A 352 4.94 -11.01 -2.25
N THR A 353 5.39 -12.24 -2.41
CA THR A 353 6.82 -12.59 -2.32
C THR A 353 7.55 -12.01 -3.51
N VAL A 354 8.81 -11.61 -3.30
CA VAL A 354 9.68 -11.01 -4.33
C VAL A 354 10.86 -11.92 -4.60
N SER A 355 11.15 -12.17 -5.87
CA SER A 355 12.29 -12.97 -6.30
C SER A 355 12.85 -12.45 -7.62
N LEU A 356 14.00 -12.98 -8.05
CA LEU A 356 14.55 -12.74 -9.39
C LEU A 356 14.37 -13.97 -10.26
N SER A 357 13.97 -13.75 -11.51
CA SER A 357 13.97 -14.78 -12.54
C SER A 357 15.40 -15.21 -12.88
N LYS A 358 15.55 -16.31 -13.60
CA LYS A 358 16.87 -16.74 -14.13
C LYS A 358 17.52 -15.68 -15.02
N ASN A 359 16.72 -14.79 -15.60
CA ASN A 359 17.20 -13.69 -16.42
C ASN A 359 17.46 -12.41 -15.61
N GLY A 360 17.33 -12.42 -14.28
CA GLY A 360 17.53 -11.27 -13.41
C GLY A 360 16.40 -10.22 -13.48
N GLU A 361 15.20 -10.61 -13.87
CA GLU A 361 14.00 -9.76 -13.83
C GLU A 361 13.25 -9.96 -12.52
N LEU A 362 12.64 -8.90 -12.01
CA LEU A 362 11.84 -8.98 -10.80
C LEU A 362 10.58 -9.83 -11.04
N GLN A 363 10.32 -10.76 -10.13
CA GLN A 363 9.11 -11.58 -10.11
C GLN A 363 8.35 -11.39 -8.80
N THR A 364 7.03 -11.36 -8.88
CA THR A 364 6.17 -11.27 -7.72
C THR A 364 5.09 -12.35 -7.76
N GLN A 365 4.80 -12.96 -6.61
CA GLN A 365 3.75 -13.95 -6.45
C GLN A 365 3.02 -13.72 -5.13
N VAL A 366 1.70 -13.90 -5.10
CA VAL A 366 0.93 -13.84 -3.86
C VAL A 366 1.44 -14.92 -2.89
N ILE A 367 1.53 -14.57 -1.61
CA ILE A 367 2.05 -15.48 -0.57
C ILE A 367 1.22 -16.76 -0.46
N GLU A 368 1.89 -17.86 -0.13
CA GLU A 368 1.28 -19.20 -0.02
C GLU A 368 0.17 -19.28 1.05
N THR A 369 0.25 -18.46 2.10
CA THR A 369 -0.74 -18.45 3.19
C THR A 369 -2.15 -18.12 2.71
N THR A 370 -2.31 -17.43 1.56
CA THR A 370 -3.64 -17.18 0.95
C THR A 370 -4.41 -18.46 0.63
N ARG A 371 -3.71 -19.58 0.40
CA ARG A 371 -4.35 -20.90 0.20
C ARG A 371 -5.20 -21.34 1.39
N GLY A 372 -4.91 -20.87 2.59
CA GLY A 372 -5.73 -21.11 3.78
C GLY A 372 -7.13 -20.51 3.73
N LEU A 373 -7.36 -19.57 2.82
CA LEU A 373 -8.67 -18.95 2.60
C LEU A 373 -9.54 -19.72 1.60
N ARG A 374 -9.00 -20.72 0.88
CA ARG A 374 -9.74 -21.50 -0.11
C ARG A 374 -10.85 -22.33 0.55
N LYS A 375 -12.04 -22.32 -0.09
CA LYS A 375 -13.20 -23.14 0.25
C LYS A 375 -13.52 -24.10 -0.88
N ALA A 376 -14.78 -24.12 -1.33
CA ALA A 376 -15.24 -24.97 -2.42
C ALA A 376 -14.31 -24.87 -3.63
N HIS A 377 -13.94 -26.03 -4.15
CA HIS A 377 -13.02 -26.19 -5.27
C HIS A 377 -13.72 -26.85 -6.44
N THR A 378 -13.58 -26.25 -7.60
CA THR A 378 -13.99 -26.84 -8.88
C THR A 378 -12.77 -26.96 -9.78
N ARG A 379 -12.53 -28.14 -10.32
CA ARG A 379 -11.42 -28.42 -11.23
C ARG A 379 -11.90 -28.94 -12.58
N ILE A 380 -11.26 -28.44 -13.63
CA ILE A 380 -11.43 -28.91 -15.00
C ILE A 380 -10.06 -29.32 -15.55
N ASP A 381 -9.89 -30.59 -15.86
CA ASP A 381 -8.64 -31.11 -16.42
C ASP A 381 -8.68 -31.22 -17.96
N ALA A 382 -7.51 -31.13 -18.58
CA ALA A 382 -7.33 -31.30 -20.03
C ALA A 382 -7.88 -32.63 -20.54
N ASN A 383 -7.77 -33.70 -19.74
CA ASN A 383 -8.16 -35.06 -20.11
C ASN A 383 -9.69 -35.31 -20.14
N GLY A 384 -10.48 -34.33 -19.64
CA GLY A 384 -11.94 -34.41 -19.71
C GLY A 384 -12.46 -34.28 -21.16
N SER A 385 -13.55 -34.97 -21.49
CA SER A 385 -14.19 -34.78 -22.80
C SER A 385 -14.65 -33.34 -22.99
N PRO A 386 -14.69 -32.79 -24.23
CA PRO A 386 -15.20 -31.43 -24.46
C PRO A 386 -16.58 -31.19 -23.87
N LEU A 387 -17.47 -32.21 -23.92
CA LEU A 387 -18.81 -32.11 -23.34
C LEU A 387 -18.78 -32.01 -21.80
N ALA A 388 -17.92 -32.80 -21.13
CA ALA A 388 -17.76 -32.74 -19.68
C ALA A 388 -17.21 -31.39 -19.24
N ARG A 389 -16.20 -30.86 -19.94
CA ARG A 389 -15.64 -29.53 -19.69
C ARG A 389 -16.67 -28.41 -19.87
N ALA A 390 -17.43 -28.45 -20.98
CA ALA A 390 -18.49 -27.49 -21.24
C ALA A 390 -19.58 -27.51 -20.15
N ARG A 391 -19.95 -28.70 -19.67
CA ARG A 391 -20.91 -28.85 -18.58
C ARG A 391 -20.42 -28.21 -17.29
N VAL A 392 -19.18 -28.50 -16.85
CA VAL A 392 -18.61 -27.92 -15.62
C VAL A 392 -18.50 -26.41 -15.74
N LEU A 393 -18.07 -25.86 -16.90
CA LEU A 393 -18.02 -24.42 -17.11
C LEU A 393 -19.39 -23.75 -17.03
N ASN A 394 -20.44 -24.41 -17.58
CA ASN A 394 -21.81 -23.87 -17.53
C ASN A 394 -22.41 -23.91 -16.11
N GLU A 395 -22.02 -24.90 -15.31
CA GLU A 395 -22.47 -25.06 -13.93
C GLU A 395 -21.63 -24.25 -12.92
N LEU A 396 -20.42 -23.81 -13.32
CA LEU A 396 -19.51 -23.03 -12.47
C LEU A 396 -20.12 -21.66 -12.15
N GLN A 397 -20.25 -21.38 -10.87
CA GLN A 397 -20.72 -20.10 -10.35
C GLN A 397 -19.72 -19.54 -9.33
N ILE A 398 -19.35 -18.29 -9.51
CA ILE A 398 -18.58 -17.51 -8.55
C ILE A 398 -19.55 -16.64 -7.76
N HIS A 399 -19.49 -16.72 -6.45
CA HIS A 399 -20.37 -15.99 -5.55
C HIS A 399 -19.62 -14.81 -4.91
N ASP A 400 -20.34 -13.74 -4.61
CA ASP A 400 -19.89 -12.59 -3.81
C ASP A 400 -18.65 -11.85 -4.35
N LEU A 401 -18.33 -11.99 -5.64
CA LEU A 401 -17.09 -11.46 -6.25
C LEU A 401 -15.83 -11.90 -5.49
N CYS A 402 -15.77 -13.13 -5.00
CA CYS A 402 -14.75 -13.57 -4.06
C CYS A 402 -14.21 -14.94 -4.47
N ALA A 403 -13.20 -14.95 -5.35
CA ALA A 403 -12.66 -16.19 -5.92
C ALA A 403 -11.17 -16.11 -6.24
N GLU A 404 -10.54 -17.28 -6.28
CA GLU A 404 -9.21 -17.49 -6.84
C GLU A 404 -9.31 -18.46 -8.01
N LEU A 405 -8.65 -18.12 -9.13
CA LEU A 405 -8.61 -18.96 -10.31
C LEU A 405 -7.15 -19.23 -10.72
N GLN A 406 -6.84 -20.47 -11.03
CA GLN A 406 -5.59 -20.85 -11.68
C GLN A 406 -5.90 -21.54 -13.00
N LEU A 407 -5.31 -21.04 -14.08
CA LEU A 407 -5.55 -21.56 -15.42
C LEU A 407 -4.23 -21.82 -16.14
N GLU A 408 -4.22 -22.90 -16.91
CA GLU A 408 -3.20 -23.11 -17.93
C GLU A 408 -3.89 -23.19 -19.29
N LEU A 409 -3.47 -22.33 -20.21
CA LEU A 409 -4.00 -22.19 -21.55
C LEU A 409 -2.90 -22.37 -22.58
N HIS A 410 -3.20 -23.10 -23.65
CA HIS A 410 -2.35 -23.17 -24.83
C HIS A 410 -3.02 -22.41 -25.97
N PRO A 411 -2.53 -21.25 -26.38
CA PRO A 411 -3.08 -20.50 -27.50
C PRO A 411 -2.96 -21.29 -28.79
N THR A 412 -4.06 -21.45 -29.50
CA THR A 412 -4.11 -22.08 -30.82
C THR A 412 -4.34 -21.08 -31.94
N THR A 413 -4.63 -19.82 -31.55
CA THR A 413 -4.77 -18.65 -32.44
C THR A 413 -4.11 -17.45 -31.79
N ASP A 414 -3.91 -16.39 -32.58
CA ASP A 414 -3.31 -15.14 -32.11
C ASP A 414 -4.18 -14.35 -31.13
N ASN A 415 -5.45 -14.71 -31.00
CA ASN A 415 -6.37 -14.00 -30.09
C ASN A 415 -7.33 -14.97 -29.39
N PHE A 416 -7.53 -14.76 -28.10
CA PHE A 416 -8.63 -15.33 -27.33
C PHE A 416 -9.02 -14.39 -26.19
N THR A 417 -10.22 -14.59 -25.62
CA THR A 417 -10.72 -13.78 -24.51
C THR A 417 -11.31 -14.65 -23.42
N ILE A 418 -10.96 -14.38 -22.18
CA ILE A 418 -11.61 -14.92 -20.98
C ILE A 418 -12.55 -13.85 -20.47
N ARG A 419 -13.81 -14.20 -20.19
CA ARG A 419 -14.81 -13.27 -19.70
C ARG A 419 -15.38 -13.69 -18.36
N LEU A 420 -15.51 -12.74 -17.45
CA LEU A 420 -16.42 -12.85 -16.33
C LEU A 420 -17.72 -12.11 -16.69
N ARG A 421 -18.82 -12.81 -16.55
CA ARG A 421 -20.15 -12.31 -16.91
C ARG A 421 -21.16 -12.64 -15.82
N ASP A 422 -22.14 -11.79 -15.66
CA ASP A 422 -23.37 -12.08 -14.91
C ASP A 422 -24.55 -12.37 -15.86
N ASP A 423 -25.77 -12.35 -15.35
CA ASP A 423 -26.96 -12.62 -16.16
C ASP A 423 -27.27 -11.49 -17.16
N SER A 424 -26.69 -10.29 -17.01
CA SER A 424 -26.98 -9.13 -17.84
C SER A 424 -25.88 -8.81 -18.85
N GLU A 425 -24.58 -8.88 -18.48
CA GLU A 425 -23.48 -8.49 -19.36
C GLU A 425 -22.11 -9.12 -18.98
N ASN A 426 -21.14 -8.93 -19.87
CA ASN A 426 -19.73 -9.16 -19.58
C ASN A 426 -19.15 -7.92 -18.88
N PHE A 427 -18.49 -8.08 -17.74
CA PHE A 427 -17.91 -6.98 -16.97
C PHE A 427 -16.38 -7.07 -16.80
N VAL A 428 -15.80 -8.26 -17.08
CA VAL A 428 -14.36 -8.44 -17.23
C VAL A 428 -14.10 -9.10 -18.56
N ASN A 429 -13.27 -8.49 -19.38
CA ASN A 429 -12.78 -9.05 -20.63
C ASN A 429 -11.25 -9.06 -20.55
N LEU A 430 -10.67 -10.22 -20.27
CA LEU A 430 -9.24 -10.45 -20.29
C LEU A 430 -8.88 -11.07 -21.63
N SER A 431 -8.33 -10.28 -22.53
CA SER A 431 -7.97 -10.69 -23.89
C SER A 431 -6.48 -10.99 -23.99
N PHE A 432 -6.14 -12.03 -24.69
CA PHE A 432 -4.79 -12.32 -25.15
C PHE A 432 -4.66 -11.90 -26.62
N ALA A 433 -3.54 -11.28 -26.96
CA ALA A 433 -3.15 -11.00 -28.33
C ALA A 433 -1.69 -11.38 -28.56
N ASN A 434 -1.41 -11.92 -29.77
CA ASN A 434 -0.07 -12.15 -30.27
C ASN A 434 0.08 -11.37 -31.57
N LYS A 435 0.87 -10.30 -31.54
CA LYS A 435 1.12 -9.42 -32.68
C LYS A 435 2.58 -9.53 -33.09
N GLU A 436 2.86 -10.13 -34.23
CA GLU A 436 4.22 -10.25 -34.80
C GLU A 436 5.24 -10.88 -33.82
N GLY A 437 4.77 -11.74 -32.89
CA GLY A 437 5.59 -12.38 -31.88
C GLY A 437 5.55 -11.70 -30.50
N ASP A 438 5.02 -10.49 -30.40
CA ASP A 438 4.79 -9.81 -29.14
C ASP A 438 3.47 -10.29 -28.51
N ARG A 439 3.58 -10.92 -27.36
CA ARG A 439 2.45 -11.49 -26.63
C ARG A 439 2.02 -10.53 -25.53
N GLU A 440 0.73 -10.24 -25.46
CA GLU A 440 0.18 -9.34 -24.46
C GLU A 440 -1.15 -9.83 -23.88
N LEU A 441 -1.40 -9.49 -22.60
CA LEU A 441 -2.72 -9.49 -21.99
C LEU A 441 -3.30 -8.10 -22.04
N GLN A 442 -4.59 -7.99 -22.31
CA GLN A 442 -5.33 -6.74 -22.29
C GLN A 442 -6.51 -6.84 -21.34
N LEU A 443 -6.64 -5.89 -20.44
CA LEU A 443 -7.76 -5.76 -19.51
C LEU A 443 -8.19 -4.31 -19.42
N ASN A 444 -9.43 -4.02 -19.79
CA ASN A 444 -10.02 -2.67 -19.65
C ASN A 444 -9.14 -1.54 -20.24
N GLY A 445 -8.51 -1.79 -21.40
CA GLY A 445 -7.64 -0.82 -22.07
C GLY A 445 -6.19 -0.78 -21.58
N ILE A 446 -5.83 -1.60 -20.60
CA ILE A 446 -4.44 -1.76 -20.13
C ILE A 446 -3.84 -2.98 -20.84
N ALA A 447 -2.68 -2.82 -21.47
CA ALA A 447 -1.92 -3.90 -22.08
C ALA A 447 -0.70 -4.23 -21.22
N ALA A 448 -0.43 -5.53 -21.02
CA ALA A 448 0.70 -6.05 -20.25
C ALA A 448 1.41 -7.14 -21.05
N PRO A 449 2.74 -7.09 -21.24
CA PRO A 449 3.46 -8.11 -22.00
C PRO A 449 3.47 -9.45 -21.27
N ILE A 450 3.41 -10.55 -22.03
CA ILE A 450 3.61 -11.89 -21.51
C ILE A 450 4.91 -12.46 -22.11
N PRO A 451 5.99 -12.53 -21.35
CA PRO A 451 7.24 -13.11 -21.84
C PRO A 451 7.08 -14.57 -22.29
N GLY A 452 7.77 -14.94 -23.35
CA GLY A 452 7.82 -16.31 -23.86
C GLY A 452 7.67 -16.40 -25.38
N PRO A 453 8.06 -17.53 -25.99
CA PRO A 453 7.96 -17.70 -27.43
C PRO A 453 6.50 -17.79 -27.90
N PRO A 454 6.23 -17.51 -29.19
CA PRO A 454 4.92 -17.75 -29.78
C PRO A 454 4.43 -19.18 -29.53
N GLY A 455 3.14 -19.35 -29.22
CA GLY A 455 2.54 -20.66 -28.95
C GLY A 455 2.85 -21.27 -27.58
N ALA A 456 3.73 -20.69 -26.76
CA ALA A 456 3.94 -21.18 -25.41
C ALA A 456 2.68 -21.08 -24.54
N SER A 457 2.46 -22.05 -23.66
CA SER A 457 1.39 -22.01 -22.67
C SER A 457 1.43 -20.75 -21.83
N ILE A 458 0.26 -20.31 -21.40
CA ILE A 458 0.07 -19.16 -20.49
C ILE A 458 -0.51 -19.72 -19.21
N GLN A 459 0.18 -19.46 -18.11
CA GLN A 459 -0.32 -19.71 -16.76
C GLN A 459 -0.86 -18.41 -16.19
N LEU A 460 -2.12 -18.41 -15.81
CA LEU A 460 -2.78 -17.29 -15.16
C LEU A 460 -3.16 -17.66 -13.74
N HIS A 461 -2.86 -16.77 -12.80
CA HIS A 461 -3.32 -16.81 -11.42
C HIS A 461 -4.11 -15.53 -11.17
N ILE A 462 -5.39 -15.65 -10.87
CA ILE A 462 -6.34 -14.53 -10.80
C ILE A 462 -6.99 -14.53 -9.42
N PHE A 463 -7.01 -13.36 -8.78
CA PHE A 463 -7.72 -13.10 -7.54
C PHE A 463 -8.80 -12.07 -7.80
N LEU A 464 -10.06 -12.43 -7.56
CA LEU A 464 -11.22 -11.57 -7.67
C LEU A 464 -11.76 -11.31 -6.27
N ASP A 465 -11.80 -10.05 -5.84
CA ASP A 465 -12.26 -9.66 -4.52
C ASP A 465 -13.03 -8.33 -4.54
N GLY A 466 -14.35 -8.43 -4.52
CA GLY A 466 -15.21 -7.26 -4.65
C GLY A 466 -14.90 -6.48 -5.92
N SER A 467 -14.41 -5.24 -5.75
CA SER A 467 -13.99 -4.41 -6.89
C SER A 467 -12.54 -4.59 -7.31
N VAL A 468 -11.77 -5.46 -6.66
CA VAL A 468 -10.35 -5.69 -6.98
C VAL A 468 -10.17 -6.96 -7.81
N LEU A 469 -9.32 -6.86 -8.84
CA LEU A 469 -8.88 -7.97 -9.66
C LEU A 469 -7.35 -7.91 -9.76
N GLU A 470 -6.65 -8.91 -9.20
CA GLU A 470 -5.21 -9.07 -9.36
C GLU A 470 -4.93 -10.28 -10.27
N ILE A 471 -4.18 -10.08 -11.35
CA ILE A 471 -3.85 -11.10 -12.35
C ILE A 471 -2.33 -11.25 -12.43
N PHE A 472 -1.86 -12.49 -12.37
CA PHE A 472 -0.45 -12.84 -12.55
C PHE A 472 -0.31 -13.79 -13.72
N ALA A 473 0.52 -13.44 -14.70
CA ALA A 473 0.80 -14.26 -15.87
C ALA A 473 2.25 -14.74 -15.84
N ASN A 474 2.46 -16.05 -15.97
CA ASN A 474 3.76 -16.73 -16.03
C ASN A 474 4.72 -16.36 -14.88
N GLY A 475 4.21 -15.83 -13.76
CA GLY A 475 5.02 -15.38 -12.61
C GLY A 475 5.87 -14.12 -12.85
N THR A 476 5.80 -13.49 -14.02
CA THR A 476 6.60 -12.31 -14.39
C THR A 476 5.77 -11.06 -14.65
N THR A 477 4.52 -11.22 -15.05
CA THR A 477 3.63 -10.11 -15.38
C THR A 477 2.50 -10.04 -14.36
N ALA A 478 2.35 -8.91 -13.69
CA ALA A 478 1.20 -8.61 -12.84
C ALA A 478 0.35 -7.50 -13.46
N LEU A 479 -0.97 -7.62 -13.34
CA LEU A 479 -1.94 -6.66 -13.81
C LEU A 479 -3.07 -6.55 -12.81
N THR A 480 -3.08 -5.45 -12.05
CA THR A 480 -4.10 -5.14 -11.05
C THR A 480 -5.13 -4.17 -11.63
N ALA A 481 -6.41 -4.43 -11.41
CA ALA A 481 -7.49 -3.58 -11.92
C ALA A 481 -8.60 -3.39 -10.90
N ARG A 482 -9.38 -2.31 -11.10
CA ARG A 482 -10.63 -2.06 -10.39
C ARG A 482 -11.81 -2.36 -11.29
N VAL A 483 -12.81 -3.06 -10.73
CA VAL A 483 -14.04 -3.46 -11.42
C VAL A 483 -15.24 -3.10 -10.55
N TYR A 484 -15.85 -1.96 -10.82
CA TYR A 484 -16.98 -1.45 -10.00
C TYR A 484 -18.33 -1.91 -10.56
N ARG A 485 -18.53 -3.21 -10.57
CA ARG A 485 -19.76 -3.83 -11.03
C ARG A 485 -20.45 -4.60 -9.91
N LYS A 486 -21.69 -4.25 -9.59
CA LYS A 486 -22.56 -5.08 -8.75
C LYS A 486 -23.20 -6.14 -9.63
N PRO A 487 -22.88 -7.43 -9.43
CA PRO A 487 -23.46 -8.49 -10.27
C PRO A 487 -24.97 -8.56 -10.12
N SER A 488 -25.67 -8.80 -11.24
CA SER A 488 -27.11 -9.01 -11.26
C SER A 488 -27.52 -10.47 -11.01
N GLY A 489 -26.53 -11.36 -10.80
CA GLY A 489 -26.72 -12.78 -10.56
C GLY A 489 -25.38 -13.49 -10.38
N PRO A 490 -25.35 -14.81 -10.42
CA PRO A 490 -24.10 -15.58 -10.33
C PRO A 490 -23.13 -15.19 -11.44
N ILE A 491 -21.86 -15.12 -11.08
CA ILE A 491 -20.78 -14.83 -12.03
C ILE A 491 -20.36 -16.13 -12.68
N ARG A 492 -20.27 -16.13 -14.00
CA ARG A 492 -19.83 -17.25 -14.83
C ARG A 492 -18.57 -16.90 -15.60
N LEU A 493 -17.77 -17.91 -15.85
CA LEU A 493 -16.58 -17.84 -16.69
C LEU A 493 -16.94 -18.31 -18.10
N SER A 494 -16.52 -17.56 -19.11
CA SER A 494 -16.66 -17.97 -20.51
C SER A 494 -15.41 -17.66 -21.31
N PHE A 495 -15.20 -18.42 -22.39
CA PHE A 495 -14.07 -18.30 -23.28
C PHE A 495 -14.56 -17.99 -24.69
N GLU A 496 -13.88 -17.08 -25.39
CA GLU A 496 -14.12 -16.77 -26.80
C GLU A 496 -12.81 -16.85 -27.57
N GLY A 497 -12.86 -17.32 -28.79
CA GLY A 497 -11.68 -17.61 -29.60
C GLY A 497 -11.14 -19.01 -29.33
N ASN A 498 -9.99 -19.32 -29.90
CA ASN A 498 -9.41 -20.67 -29.87
C ASN A 498 -8.17 -20.71 -28.98
N ALA A 499 -8.36 -21.22 -27.80
CA ALA A 499 -7.28 -21.65 -26.90
C ALA A 499 -7.63 -23.00 -26.31
N GLU A 500 -6.64 -23.86 -26.18
CA GLU A 500 -6.83 -25.13 -25.50
C GLU A 500 -6.69 -24.90 -23.99
N LEU A 501 -7.78 -25.11 -23.25
CA LEU A 501 -7.75 -25.11 -21.79
C LEU A 501 -7.10 -26.39 -21.29
N LYS A 502 -5.88 -26.32 -20.77
CA LYS A 502 -5.15 -27.46 -20.20
C LYS A 502 -5.66 -27.81 -18.82
N SER A 503 -5.84 -26.78 -17.96
CA SER A 503 -6.42 -26.92 -16.62
C SER A 503 -7.10 -25.65 -16.19
N LEU A 504 -8.09 -25.78 -15.32
CA LEU A 504 -8.73 -24.68 -14.60
C LEU A 504 -9.06 -25.16 -13.19
N ASP A 505 -8.53 -24.48 -12.21
CA ASP A 505 -8.91 -24.61 -10.82
C ASP A 505 -9.59 -23.32 -10.38
N VAL A 506 -10.74 -23.42 -9.75
CA VAL A 506 -11.50 -22.30 -9.18
C VAL A 506 -11.82 -22.60 -7.73
N TRP A 507 -11.43 -21.69 -6.85
CA TRP A 507 -11.78 -21.75 -5.43
C TRP A 507 -12.65 -20.56 -5.07
N GLN A 508 -13.72 -20.82 -4.35
CA GLN A 508 -14.40 -19.80 -3.59
C GLN A 508 -13.51 -19.41 -2.41
N ILE A 509 -13.32 -18.13 -2.14
CA ILE A 509 -12.46 -17.63 -1.07
C ILE A 509 -13.28 -17.28 0.17
N LYS A 510 -12.72 -17.53 1.35
CA LYS A 510 -13.29 -17.18 2.65
C LYS A 510 -12.95 -15.72 2.98
N PRO A 511 -13.92 -14.89 3.40
CA PRO A 511 -13.63 -13.58 3.93
C PRO A 511 -12.67 -13.62 5.11
N ILE A 512 -11.80 -12.64 5.24
CA ILE A 512 -10.90 -12.49 6.40
C ILE A 512 -11.58 -11.84 7.59
N SER A 513 -12.74 -11.20 7.39
CA SER A 513 -13.60 -10.69 8.45
C SER A 513 -15.06 -10.84 8.06
N THR A 514 -15.96 -10.85 9.05
CA THR A 514 -17.41 -10.94 8.85
C THR A 514 -18.04 -9.60 8.48
N ASP A 515 -17.35 -8.51 8.73
CA ASP A 515 -17.83 -7.13 8.61
C ASP A 515 -16.98 -6.27 7.64
N ARG A 516 -16.14 -6.91 6.81
CA ARG A 516 -15.24 -6.23 5.87
C ARG A 516 -14.35 -5.19 6.55
N LEU A 517 -13.78 -5.54 7.71
CA LEU A 517 -12.86 -4.74 8.52
C LEU A 517 -13.47 -3.44 9.08
N THR A 518 -14.77 -3.37 9.29
CA THR A 518 -15.42 -2.20 9.91
C THR A 518 -15.53 -2.30 11.45
N GLY A 519 -15.17 -3.44 12.05
CA GLY A 519 -15.39 -3.72 13.49
C GLY A 519 -14.78 -2.70 14.45
N SER A 520 -13.66 -2.09 14.08
CA SER A 520 -13.04 -1.03 14.90
C SER A 520 -13.83 0.28 14.97
N LEU A 521 -14.83 0.47 14.09
CA LEU A 521 -15.71 1.64 14.13
C LEU A 521 -16.93 1.40 15.03
N CYS A 522 -17.32 0.14 15.17
CA CYS A 522 -18.54 -0.29 15.85
C CYS A 522 -18.27 -0.84 17.26
N ALA A 523 -17.00 -0.85 17.71
CA ALA A 523 -16.57 -1.37 19.01
C ALA A 523 -16.66 -0.35 20.15
#